data_207aa2be27fec9863d6872ec963afb93
#
_entry.id   207aa2be27fec9863d6872ec963afb93
#
_cell.length_a   1.000
_cell.length_b   1.000
_cell.length_c   1.000
_cell.angle_alpha   90.00
_cell.angle_beta   90.00
_cell.angle_gamma   90.00
#
_symmetry.space_group_name_H-M   'P 1'
#
loop_
_entity.id
_entity.type
_entity.pdbx_description
1 polymer ?
#
loop_
_entity_poly.entity_id
_entity_poly.type
_entity_poly.pdbx_seq_one_letter_code
_entity_poly.pdbx_strand_id
1 'polypeptide(L)'
;MRDLIKQFVDQRLSRRDFGAGLAALGFSASAVQSVVGSLAHADEGPVAAPLRMEGTGSEVMLATLQAGGVRNIFGTTATGMSPFFDALALQSDTRMILSIAESQATSMAHGYELASGETAVLFVPGVAIPSTMNNLYNAWKDRSAIAVFSDGPSNQLPGRDAFQQMQDWLEPMDRFTKWVWQVDNTRQIGEMTRRASQVAGTAPGGPVHVRFPLNILGAPGVRTTVYPQQNFHVPVEMRPKPEL
;
A
#
# COMPACT_ATOMS: atom_id res chain seq x y z
N MET A 1 -24.92 -11.29 -17.12
CA MET A 1 -23.68 -10.93 -16.40
C MET A 1 -23.69 -11.46 -14.96
N ARG A 2 -24.67 -11.09 -14.13
CA ARG A 2 -24.75 -11.52 -12.72
C ARG A 2 -24.68 -13.03 -12.52
N ASP A 3 -25.43 -13.80 -13.33
CA ASP A 3 -25.45 -15.26 -13.26
C ASP A 3 -24.14 -15.89 -13.77
N LEU A 4 -23.50 -15.28 -14.76
CA LEU A 4 -22.21 -15.70 -15.28
C LEU A 4 -21.10 -15.54 -14.20
N ILE A 5 -21.09 -14.39 -13.53
CA ILE A 5 -20.17 -14.12 -12.41
C ILE A 5 -20.45 -15.11 -11.27
N LYS A 6 -21.71 -15.32 -10.90
CA LYS A 6 -22.08 -16.25 -9.85
C LYS A 6 -21.63 -17.69 -10.15
N GLN A 7 -21.87 -18.17 -11.37
CA GLN A 7 -21.45 -19.50 -11.78
C GLN A 7 -19.93 -19.67 -11.77
N PHE A 8 -19.19 -18.59 -12.08
CA PHE A 8 -17.73 -18.62 -12.03
C PHE A 8 -17.21 -18.61 -10.58
N VAL A 9 -17.76 -17.74 -9.71
CA VAL A 9 -17.42 -17.69 -8.27
C VAL A 9 -17.77 -19.00 -7.57
N ASP A 10 -18.91 -19.63 -7.94
CA ASP A 10 -19.32 -20.94 -7.43
C ASP A 10 -18.52 -22.12 -8.04
N GLN A 11 -17.44 -21.84 -8.78
CA GLN A 11 -16.57 -22.83 -9.46
C GLN A 11 -17.30 -23.76 -10.45
N ARG A 12 -18.44 -23.32 -10.98
CA ARG A 12 -19.27 -24.06 -11.95
C ARG A 12 -18.90 -23.79 -13.40
N LEU A 13 -18.07 -22.75 -13.65
CA LEU A 13 -17.54 -22.36 -14.95
C LEU A 13 -16.02 -22.31 -14.93
N SER A 14 -15.39 -22.82 -16.01
CA SER A 14 -13.96 -22.62 -16.18
C SER A 14 -13.64 -21.15 -16.51
N ARG A 15 -12.37 -20.73 -16.26
CA ARG A 15 -11.87 -19.39 -16.68
C ARG A 15 -12.10 -19.12 -18.16
N ARG A 16 -11.94 -20.15 -19.00
CA ARG A 16 -12.13 -20.06 -20.44
C ARG A 16 -13.60 -19.81 -20.79
N ASP A 17 -14.51 -20.56 -20.18
CA ASP A 17 -15.95 -20.43 -20.43
C ASP A 17 -16.50 -19.12 -19.89
N PHE A 18 -15.98 -18.66 -18.76
CA PHE A 18 -16.31 -17.33 -18.20
C PHE A 18 -15.84 -16.21 -19.13
N GLY A 19 -14.60 -16.28 -19.64
CA GLY A 19 -14.07 -15.33 -20.62
C GLY A 19 -14.89 -15.32 -21.93
N ALA A 20 -15.27 -16.50 -22.43
CA ALA A 20 -16.13 -16.63 -23.60
C ALA A 20 -17.53 -16.02 -23.37
N GLY A 21 -18.07 -16.20 -22.16
CA GLY A 21 -19.35 -15.60 -21.76
C GLY A 21 -19.30 -14.07 -21.70
N LEU A 22 -18.20 -13.50 -21.21
CA LEU A 22 -18.00 -12.05 -21.22
C LEU A 22 -17.84 -11.49 -22.64
N ALA A 23 -17.10 -12.18 -23.50
CA ALA A 23 -16.97 -11.80 -24.91
C ALA A 23 -18.32 -11.86 -25.65
N ALA A 24 -19.16 -12.86 -25.37
CA ALA A 24 -20.52 -12.95 -25.90
C ALA A 24 -21.44 -11.81 -25.41
N LEU A 25 -21.15 -11.20 -24.27
CA LEU A 25 -21.83 -10.02 -23.75
C LEU A 25 -21.25 -8.69 -24.30
N GLY A 26 -20.31 -8.75 -25.24
CA GLY A 26 -19.76 -7.58 -25.95
C GLY A 26 -18.55 -6.95 -25.28
N PHE A 27 -17.92 -7.60 -24.30
CA PHE A 27 -16.68 -7.10 -23.70
C PHE A 27 -15.50 -7.29 -24.66
N SER A 28 -14.62 -6.29 -24.75
CA SER A 28 -13.38 -6.41 -25.53
C SER A 28 -12.43 -7.45 -24.92
N ALA A 29 -11.52 -8.01 -25.71
CA ALA A 29 -10.55 -8.99 -25.23
C ALA A 29 -9.71 -8.47 -24.05
N SER A 30 -9.33 -7.19 -24.06
CA SER A 30 -8.61 -6.54 -22.96
C SER A 30 -9.45 -6.43 -21.68
N ALA A 31 -10.73 -6.06 -21.81
CA ALA A 31 -11.65 -6.01 -20.68
C ALA A 31 -11.92 -7.42 -20.10
N VAL A 32 -12.05 -8.44 -20.97
CA VAL A 32 -12.18 -9.84 -20.55
C VAL A 32 -10.94 -10.29 -19.76
N GLN A 33 -9.74 -10.00 -20.28
CA GLN A 33 -8.48 -10.34 -19.58
C GLN A 33 -8.34 -9.61 -18.24
N SER A 34 -8.72 -8.34 -18.15
CA SER A 34 -8.70 -7.57 -16.91
C SER A 34 -9.65 -8.16 -15.86
N VAL A 35 -10.90 -8.50 -16.25
CA VAL A 35 -11.90 -9.10 -15.34
C VAL A 35 -11.48 -10.52 -14.94
N VAL A 36 -11.01 -11.34 -15.86
CA VAL A 36 -10.55 -12.70 -15.57
C VAL A 36 -9.29 -12.66 -14.70
N GLY A 37 -8.39 -11.70 -14.94
CA GLY A 37 -7.19 -11.46 -14.13
C GLY A 37 -7.53 -11.06 -12.70
N SER A 38 -8.42 -10.08 -12.51
CA SER A 38 -8.84 -9.63 -11.17
C SER A 38 -9.54 -10.71 -10.35
N LEU A 39 -10.34 -11.57 -11.02
CA LEU A 39 -10.98 -12.71 -10.36
C LEU A 39 -10.03 -13.88 -10.10
N ALA A 40 -8.96 -14.00 -10.88
CA ALA A 40 -7.92 -15.01 -10.66
C ALA A 40 -7.10 -14.78 -9.38
N HIS A 41 -7.03 -13.53 -8.90
CA HIS A 41 -6.40 -13.19 -7.62
C HIS A 41 -7.31 -13.48 -6.41
N ALA A 42 -8.58 -13.83 -6.65
CA ALA A 42 -9.52 -14.27 -5.62
C ALA A 42 -9.47 -15.79 -5.36
N ASP A 43 -8.64 -16.54 -6.12
CA ASP A 43 -8.41 -17.95 -5.87
C ASP A 43 -7.52 -18.10 -4.63
N GLU A 44 -8.07 -18.62 -3.55
CA GLU A 44 -7.36 -18.89 -2.30
C GLU A 44 -6.24 -19.90 -2.58
N GLY A 45 -5.11 -19.40 -3.08
CA GLY A 45 -3.86 -20.16 -3.05
C GLY A 45 -3.53 -20.56 -1.61
N PRO A 46 -2.69 -21.58 -1.39
CA PRO A 46 -2.33 -22.00 -0.04
C PRO A 46 -1.88 -20.78 0.75
N VAL A 47 -2.47 -20.58 1.93
CA VAL A 47 -2.14 -19.48 2.83
C VAL A 47 -0.62 -19.44 2.98
N ALA A 48 0.02 -18.41 2.43
CA ALA A 48 1.47 -18.32 2.49
C ALA A 48 1.93 -18.27 3.96
N ALA A 49 2.96 -19.05 4.26
CA ALA A 49 3.43 -19.17 5.64
C ALA A 49 4.08 -17.85 6.10
N PRO A 50 3.88 -17.47 7.37
CA PRO A 50 4.60 -16.33 7.95
C PRO A 50 6.12 -16.53 7.90
N LEU A 51 6.87 -15.48 7.58
CA LEU A 51 8.32 -15.47 7.54
C LEU A 51 8.88 -14.88 8.84
N ARG A 52 9.65 -15.67 9.60
CA ARG A 52 10.45 -15.14 10.71
C ARG A 52 11.73 -14.54 10.17
N MET A 53 12.04 -13.33 10.55
CA MET A 53 13.24 -12.64 10.11
C MET A 53 13.88 -11.81 11.23
N GLU A 54 15.15 -11.55 11.05
CA GLU A 54 15.93 -10.55 11.79
C GLU A 54 16.63 -9.65 10.79
N GLY A 55 16.55 -8.33 10.97
CA GLY A 55 17.14 -7.36 10.07
C GLY A 55 17.06 -5.95 10.63
N THR A 56 17.31 -4.96 9.77
CA THR A 56 17.04 -3.56 10.10
C THR A 56 15.56 -3.25 10.05
N GLY A 57 15.14 -2.12 10.64
CA GLY A 57 13.77 -1.67 10.54
C GLY A 57 13.28 -1.52 9.10
N SER A 58 14.16 -1.03 8.20
CA SER A 58 13.86 -0.87 6.79
C SER A 58 13.73 -2.21 6.06
N GLU A 59 14.57 -3.19 6.38
CA GLU A 59 14.43 -4.55 5.83
C GLU A 59 13.10 -5.20 6.24
N VAL A 60 12.68 -5.00 7.50
CA VAL A 60 11.38 -5.46 7.98
C VAL A 60 10.22 -4.77 7.25
N MET A 61 10.31 -3.46 7.06
CA MET A 61 9.32 -2.70 6.29
C MET A 61 9.24 -3.22 4.85
N LEU A 62 10.39 -3.36 4.18
CA LEU A 62 10.46 -3.83 2.79
C LEU A 62 9.92 -5.26 2.64
N ALA A 63 10.34 -6.18 3.51
CA ALA A 63 9.83 -7.55 3.51
C ALA A 63 8.30 -7.61 3.72
N THR A 64 7.75 -6.72 4.56
CA THR A 64 6.30 -6.62 4.78
C THR A 64 5.58 -6.11 3.53
N LEU A 65 6.14 -5.12 2.83
CA LEU A 65 5.60 -4.64 1.55
C LEU A 65 5.63 -5.74 0.48
N GLN A 66 6.74 -6.49 0.40
CA GLN A 66 6.87 -7.63 -0.53
C GLN A 66 5.86 -8.75 -0.24
N ALA A 67 5.65 -9.07 1.04
CA ALA A 67 4.62 -10.01 1.48
C ALA A 67 3.19 -9.52 1.17
N GLY A 68 3.03 -8.21 0.98
CA GLY A 68 1.82 -7.56 0.46
C GLY A 68 1.70 -7.55 -1.06
N GLY A 69 2.68 -8.11 -1.78
CA GLY A 69 2.69 -8.12 -3.24
C GLY A 69 3.22 -6.83 -3.89
N VAL A 70 3.77 -5.90 -3.10
CA VAL A 70 4.26 -4.62 -3.61
C VAL A 70 5.51 -4.82 -4.47
N ARG A 71 5.42 -4.44 -5.75
CA ARG A 71 6.51 -4.50 -6.73
C ARG A 71 7.08 -3.12 -7.08
N ASN A 72 6.26 -2.09 -6.94
CA ASN A 72 6.61 -0.72 -7.28
C ASN A 72 6.34 0.19 -6.08
N ILE A 73 7.32 1.02 -5.75
CA ILE A 73 7.20 2.10 -4.76
C ILE A 73 7.46 3.41 -5.51
N PHE A 74 6.57 4.36 -5.40
CA PHE A 74 6.72 5.69 -5.99
C PHE A 74 7.27 6.65 -4.95
N GLY A 75 8.12 7.58 -5.34
CA GLY A 75 8.61 8.54 -4.37
C GLY A 75 9.76 9.41 -4.85
N THR A 76 10.34 10.09 -3.88
CA THR A 76 11.56 10.87 -4.00
C THR A 76 12.60 10.37 -3.00
N THR A 77 13.70 11.07 -2.84
CA THR A 77 14.78 10.65 -1.95
C THR A 77 15.16 11.74 -0.95
N ALA A 78 15.52 11.33 0.25
CA ALA A 78 16.10 12.21 1.28
C ALA A 78 17.02 11.41 2.22
N THR A 79 17.82 12.14 3.00
CA THR A 79 18.77 11.56 3.95
C THR A 79 18.09 10.63 4.96
N GLY A 80 16.89 10.97 5.46
CA GLY A 80 16.15 10.17 6.42
C GLY A 80 15.66 8.82 5.86
N MET A 81 15.68 8.66 4.54
CA MET A 81 15.27 7.44 3.85
C MET A 81 16.46 6.51 3.54
N SER A 82 17.71 6.90 3.85
CA SER A 82 18.90 6.12 3.52
C SER A 82 18.82 4.65 3.96
N PRO A 83 18.40 4.30 5.19
CA PRO A 83 18.30 2.89 5.59
C PRO A 83 17.33 2.08 4.72
N PHE A 84 16.32 2.72 4.17
CA PHE A 84 15.37 2.06 3.28
C PHE A 84 15.99 1.82 1.89
N PHE A 85 16.77 2.77 1.37
CA PHE A 85 17.49 2.58 0.12
C PHE A 85 18.59 1.50 0.24
N ASP A 86 19.25 1.42 1.39
CA ASP A 86 20.19 0.33 1.66
C ASP A 86 19.50 -1.04 1.61
N ALA A 87 18.36 -1.18 2.29
CA ALA A 87 17.56 -2.41 2.24
C ALA A 87 17.08 -2.72 0.81
N LEU A 88 16.64 -1.70 0.06
CA LEU A 88 16.17 -1.85 -1.31
C LEU A 88 17.28 -2.31 -2.27
N ALA A 89 18.50 -1.84 -2.07
CA ALA A 89 19.66 -2.21 -2.90
C ALA A 89 20.07 -3.68 -2.75
N LEU A 90 19.70 -4.34 -1.66
CA LEU A 90 20.05 -5.73 -1.36
C LEU A 90 19.10 -6.76 -1.97
N GLN A 91 18.06 -6.33 -2.68
CA GLN A 91 17.07 -7.21 -3.27
C GLN A 91 16.60 -6.71 -4.66
N SER A 92 15.93 -7.58 -5.44
CA SER A 92 15.49 -7.29 -6.81
C SER A 92 13.97 -7.33 -7.02
N ASP A 93 13.19 -7.74 -6.02
CA ASP A 93 11.76 -8.03 -6.17
C ASP A 93 10.88 -6.77 -6.15
N THR A 94 11.39 -5.72 -5.53
CA THR A 94 10.71 -4.42 -5.44
C THR A 94 11.64 -3.34 -5.98
N ARG A 95 11.10 -2.42 -6.73
CA ARG A 95 11.83 -1.26 -7.27
C ARG A 95 11.18 0.04 -6.83
N MET A 96 12.00 1.06 -6.64
CA MET A 96 11.53 2.42 -6.44
C MET A 96 11.54 3.18 -7.77
N ILE A 97 10.40 3.78 -8.09
CA ILE A 97 10.23 4.66 -9.24
C ILE A 97 10.37 6.09 -8.74
N LEU A 98 11.56 6.64 -8.97
CA LEU A 98 11.90 7.98 -8.50
C LEU A 98 11.27 9.05 -9.39
N SER A 99 10.77 10.10 -8.75
CA SER A 99 10.31 11.33 -9.35
C SER A 99 11.19 12.49 -8.92
N ILE A 100 11.12 13.60 -9.66
CA ILE A 100 11.84 14.84 -9.33
C ILE A 100 11.09 15.71 -8.31
N ALA A 101 9.83 15.37 -8.01
CA ALA A 101 9.02 16.08 -7.02
C ALA A 101 7.98 15.13 -6.38
N GLU A 102 7.68 15.36 -5.10
CA GLU A 102 6.75 14.53 -4.32
C GLU A 102 5.31 14.62 -4.87
N SER A 103 4.91 15.78 -5.36
CA SER A 103 3.61 15.97 -6.02
C SER A 103 3.47 15.07 -7.26
N GLN A 104 4.53 14.95 -8.06
CA GLN A 104 4.56 14.08 -9.23
C GLN A 104 4.56 12.60 -8.81
N ALA A 105 5.38 12.23 -7.81
CA ALA A 105 5.39 10.88 -7.26
C ALA A 105 3.99 10.47 -6.77
N THR A 106 3.26 11.40 -6.13
CA THR A 106 1.89 11.19 -5.68
C THR A 106 0.94 10.95 -6.86
N SER A 107 1.05 11.74 -7.94
CA SER A 107 0.26 11.54 -9.16
C SER A 107 0.58 10.21 -9.85
N MET A 108 1.85 9.80 -9.85
CA MET A 108 2.25 8.50 -10.40
C MET A 108 1.66 7.33 -9.61
N ALA A 109 1.70 7.41 -8.27
CA ALA A 109 1.08 6.42 -7.39
C ALA A 109 -0.45 6.35 -7.60
N HIS A 110 -1.09 7.50 -7.72
CA HIS A 110 -2.53 7.61 -7.98
C HIS A 110 -2.89 6.99 -9.35
N GLY A 111 -2.18 7.36 -10.41
CA GLY A 111 -2.40 6.79 -11.74
C GLY A 111 -2.13 5.28 -11.82
N TYR A 112 -1.14 4.79 -11.06
CA TYR A 112 -0.87 3.36 -10.95
C TYR A 112 -2.04 2.61 -10.31
N GLU A 113 -2.57 3.09 -9.20
CA GLU A 113 -3.73 2.50 -8.52
C GLU A 113 -4.96 2.49 -9.42
N LEU A 114 -5.28 3.61 -10.07
CA LEU A 114 -6.42 3.69 -11.01
C LEU A 114 -6.29 2.72 -12.19
N ALA A 115 -5.08 2.48 -12.67
CA ALA A 115 -4.84 1.61 -13.81
C ALA A 115 -4.77 0.12 -13.45
N SER A 116 -4.19 -0.21 -12.28
CA SER A 116 -3.95 -1.59 -11.86
C SER A 116 -5.02 -2.15 -10.92
N GLY A 117 -5.68 -1.28 -10.15
CA GLY A 117 -6.54 -1.68 -9.04
C GLY A 117 -5.77 -2.18 -7.81
N GLU A 118 -4.43 -2.10 -7.83
CA GLU A 118 -3.57 -2.50 -6.71
C GLU A 118 -3.32 -1.31 -5.78
N THR A 119 -3.26 -1.55 -4.47
CA THR A 119 -2.86 -0.50 -3.53
C THR A 119 -1.48 0.04 -3.90
N ALA A 120 -1.41 1.33 -4.22
CA ALA A 120 -0.15 1.99 -4.53
C ALA A 120 0.63 2.31 -3.25
N VAL A 121 1.95 2.26 -3.35
CA VAL A 121 2.86 2.66 -2.26
C VAL A 121 3.61 3.91 -2.67
N LEU A 122 3.49 4.95 -1.84
CA LEU A 122 4.22 6.21 -1.97
C LEU A 122 5.18 6.35 -0.77
N PHE A 123 6.47 6.58 -1.01
CA PHE A 123 7.42 6.87 0.04
C PHE A 123 8.16 8.18 -0.25
N VAL A 124 7.97 9.16 0.61
CA VAL A 124 8.47 10.53 0.45
C VAL A 124 9.09 11.06 1.74
N PRO A 125 9.98 12.06 1.65
CA PRO A 125 10.49 12.73 2.85
C PRO A 125 9.38 13.35 3.69
N GLY A 126 9.48 13.22 5.01
CA GLY A 126 8.50 13.81 5.91
C GLY A 126 8.36 15.32 5.74
N VAL A 127 9.47 16.04 5.56
CA VAL A 127 9.48 17.49 5.30
C VAL A 127 8.74 17.87 4.02
N ALA A 128 8.58 16.95 3.08
CA ALA A 128 7.95 17.19 1.80
C ALA A 128 6.47 16.76 1.74
N ILE A 129 5.90 16.32 2.86
CA ILE A 129 4.47 15.99 2.94
C ILE A 129 3.57 17.13 2.41
N PRO A 130 3.81 18.41 2.71
CA PRO A 130 3.00 19.48 2.12
C PRO A 130 2.97 19.48 0.59
N SER A 131 4.05 19.08 -0.06
CA SER A 131 4.16 18.98 -1.54
C SER A 131 3.27 17.86 -2.13
N THR A 132 2.90 16.86 -1.34
CA THR A 132 2.02 15.75 -1.79
C THR A 132 0.54 16.09 -1.71
N MET A 133 0.15 17.03 -0.84
CA MET A 133 -1.23 17.22 -0.39
C MET A 133 -2.20 17.55 -1.53
N ASN A 134 -1.78 18.35 -2.52
CA ASN A 134 -2.63 18.72 -3.63
C ASN A 134 -3.08 17.50 -4.45
N ASN A 135 -2.15 16.62 -4.81
CA ASN A 135 -2.46 15.42 -5.59
C ASN A 135 -3.06 14.31 -4.72
N LEU A 136 -2.73 14.28 -3.44
CA LEU A 136 -3.34 13.37 -2.49
C LEU A 136 -4.84 13.69 -2.27
N TYR A 137 -5.22 14.98 -2.36
CA TYR A 137 -6.62 15.38 -2.35
C TYR A 137 -7.41 14.74 -3.52
N ASN A 138 -6.81 14.69 -4.72
CA ASN A 138 -7.44 14.03 -5.86
C ASN A 138 -7.63 12.52 -5.59
N ALA A 139 -6.57 11.85 -5.14
CA ALA A 139 -6.64 10.43 -4.77
C ALA A 139 -7.68 10.15 -3.68
N TRP A 140 -7.81 11.05 -2.70
CA TRP A 140 -8.83 10.96 -1.66
C TRP A 140 -10.25 11.09 -2.22
N LYS A 141 -10.47 11.99 -3.18
CA LYS A 141 -11.78 12.15 -3.87
C LYS A 141 -12.12 10.94 -4.72
N ASP A 142 -11.15 10.35 -5.39
CA ASP A 142 -11.32 9.18 -6.24
C ASP A 142 -11.38 7.86 -5.44
N ARG A 143 -11.20 7.93 -4.10
CA ARG A 143 -11.17 6.76 -3.22
C ARG A 143 -10.02 5.81 -3.55
N SER A 144 -8.94 6.32 -4.12
CA SER A 144 -7.78 5.53 -4.52
C SER A 144 -6.97 5.04 -3.32
N ALA A 145 -6.67 3.76 -3.32
CA ALA A 145 -5.94 3.09 -2.25
C ALA A 145 -4.43 3.42 -2.35
N ILE A 146 -3.96 4.38 -1.57
CA ILE A 146 -2.55 4.76 -1.52
C ILE A 146 -2.02 4.65 -0.09
N ALA A 147 -1.04 3.78 0.14
CA ALA A 147 -0.27 3.74 1.38
C ALA A 147 0.89 4.74 1.27
N VAL A 148 0.73 5.90 1.89
CA VAL A 148 1.77 6.94 1.96
C VAL A 148 2.64 6.67 3.17
N PHE A 149 3.93 6.50 2.93
CA PHE A 149 4.95 6.41 3.96
C PHE A 149 5.84 7.65 3.92
N SER A 150 6.28 8.09 5.08
CA SER A 150 7.28 9.15 5.17
C SER A 150 8.32 8.84 6.23
N ASP A 151 9.53 9.36 6.05
CA ASP A 151 10.51 9.40 7.11
C ASP A 151 10.18 10.52 8.12
N GLY A 152 11.04 10.69 9.08
CA GLY A 152 11.01 11.80 10.02
C GLY A 152 12.24 11.77 10.92
N PRO A 153 12.52 12.88 11.63
CA PRO A 153 13.60 12.89 12.60
C PRO A 153 13.40 11.82 13.66
N SER A 154 14.48 11.48 14.35
CA SER A 154 14.44 10.51 15.43
C SER A 154 13.40 10.91 16.49
N ASN A 155 12.54 9.96 16.87
CA ASN A 155 11.56 10.17 17.95
C ASN A 155 12.20 10.22 19.35
N GLN A 156 13.53 10.10 19.44
CA GLN A 156 14.31 10.31 20.66
C GLN A 156 14.75 11.77 20.85
N LEU A 157 14.39 12.65 19.90
CA LEU A 157 14.79 14.06 19.90
C LEU A 157 13.62 15.06 20.03
N PRO A 158 12.51 14.74 20.74
CA PRO A 158 11.39 15.67 20.81
C PRO A 158 11.83 16.97 21.52
N GLY A 159 11.37 18.10 20.99
CA GLY A 159 11.65 19.42 21.54
C GLY A 159 13.08 19.94 21.34
N ARG A 160 13.93 19.26 20.54
CA ARG A 160 15.32 19.65 20.31
C ARG A 160 15.54 20.41 19.00
N ASP A 161 14.49 20.80 18.30
CA ASP A 161 14.58 21.50 17.01
C ASP A 161 15.55 20.82 16.04
N ALA A 162 15.42 19.50 15.93
CA ALA A 162 16.25 18.69 15.04
C ALA A 162 15.96 19.06 13.58
N PHE A 163 16.95 18.86 12.70
CA PHE A 163 16.80 19.07 11.28
C PHE A 163 15.54 18.35 10.74
N GLN A 164 14.72 19.07 9.98
CA GLN A 164 13.42 18.61 9.45
C GLN A 164 12.37 18.31 10.54
N GLN A 165 12.54 18.81 11.75
CA GLN A 165 11.52 18.68 12.78
C GLN A 165 10.38 19.67 12.58
N MET A 166 9.14 19.18 12.62
CA MET A 166 7.92 19.96 12.79
C MET A 166 7.19 19.50 14.04
N GLN A 167 6.37 20.38 14.63
CA GLN A 167 5.60 20.05 15.82
C GLN A 167 4.59 18.96 15.57
N ASP A 168 3.87 19.04 14.46
CA ASP A 168 2.90 18.02 14.06
C ASP A 168 2.99 17.75 12.55
N TRP A 169 3.36 16.52 12.22
CA TRP A 169 3.46 16.04 10.86
C TRP A 169 2.23 15.26 10.40
N LEU A 170 1.39 14.83 11.33
CA LEU A 170 0.27 13.95 11.05
C LEU A 170 -1.01 14.76 10.81
N GLU A 171 -1.21 15.83 11.53
CA GLU A 171 -2.40 16.66 11.44
C GLU A 171 -2.70 17.18 10.01
N PRO A 172 -1.73 17.69 9.23
CA PRO A 172 -2.02 18.13 7.86
C PRO A 172 -2.54 17.02 6.98
N MET A 173 -2.15 15.77 7.23
CA MET A 173 -2.55 14.61 6.43
C MET A 173 -3.91 14.03 6.81
N ASP A 174 -4.38 14.28 8.03
CA ASP A 174 -5.64 13.73 8.54
C ASP A 174 -6.85 14.13 7.68
N ARG A 175 -6.79 15.30 7.03
CA ARG A 175 -7.88 15.82 6.17
C ARG A 175 -8.05 15.09 4.86
N PHE A 176 -7.01 14.40 4.37
CA PHE A 176 -6.96 13.76 3.05
C PHE A 176 -6.64 12.28 3.13
N THR A 177 -6.74 11.69 4.32
CA THR A 177 -6.43 10.29 4.54
C THR A 177 -7.49 9.62 5.40
N LYS A 178 -7.62 8.31 5.26
CA LYS A 178 -8.50 7.50 6.12
C LYS A 178 -7.91 7.26 7.50
N TRP A 179 -6.59 7.33 7.61
CA TRP A 179 -5.86 7.04 8.83
C TRP A 179 -4.46 7.63 8.74
N VAL A 180 -4.00 8.17 9.85
CA VAL A 180 -2.63 8.65 10.05
C VAL A 180 -2.01 8.01 11.27
N TRP A 181 -0.72 7.69 11.22
CA TRP A 181 0.00 7.09 12.32
C TRP A 181 1.49 7.40 12.31
N GLN A 182 2.13 7.41 13.48
CA GLN A 182 3.58 7.37 13.61
C GLN A 182 4.00 6.07 14.28
N VAL A 183 5.03 5.45 13.73
CA VAL A 183 5.65 4.26 14.33
C VAL A 183 6.59 4.70 15.45
N ASP A 184 6.29 4.32 16.68
CA ASP A 184 7.03 4.77 17.84
C ASP A 184 8.13 3.80 18.28
N ASN A 185 8.04 2.53 17.88
CA ASN A 185 9.01 1.51 18.19
C ASN A 185 9.10 0.43 17.11
N THR A 186 10.19 -0.33 17.12
CA THR A 186 10.49 -1.33 16.08
C THR A 186 9.50 -2.49 16.00
N ARG A 187 8.79 -2.81 17.08
CA ARG A 187 7.79 -3.89 17.10
C ARG A 187 6.57 -3.58 16.23
N GLN A 188 6.31 -2.28 15.99
CA GLN A 188 5.17 -1.81 15.20
C GLN A 188 5.44 -1.84 13.68
N ILE A 189 6.69 -1.93 13.23
CA ILE A 189 7.05 -1.73 11.81
C ILE A 189 6.21 -2.64 10.90
N GLY A 190 6.28 -3.95 11.08
CA GLY A 190 5.57 -4.91 10.23
C GLY A 190 4.05 -4.74 10.31
N GLU A 191 3.51 -4.56 11.52
CA GLU A 191 2.07 -4.37 11.71
C GLU A 191 1.57 -3.08 11.05
N MET A 192 2.23 -1.95 11.28
CA MET A 192 1.77 -0.65 10.74
C MET A 192 1.95 -0.56 9.23
N THR A 193 3.02 -1.15 8.69
CA THR A 193 3.21 -1.24 7.23
C THR A 193 2.10 -2.05 6.57
N ARG A 194 1.80 -3.24 7.09
CA ARG A 194 0.72 -4.10 6.61
C ARG A 194 -0.65 -3.44 6.76
N ARG A 195 -0.90 -2.84 7.94
CA ARG A 195 -2.17 -2.15 8.25
C ARG A 195 -2.41 -0.96 7.34
N ALA A 196 -1.37 -0.23 6.95
CA ALA A 196 -1.49 0.87 6.00
C ALA A 196 -2.09 0.38 4.67
N SER A 197 -1.56 -0.69 4.10
CA SER A 197 -2.09 -1.27 2.86
C SER A 197 -3.52 -1.80 3.04
N GLN A 198 -3.80 -2.45 4.17
CA GLN A 198 -5.14 -2.98 4.48
C GLN A 198 -6.18 -1.86 4.60
N VAL A 199 -5.87 -0.80 5.35
CA VAL A 199 -6.80 0.33 5.55
C VAL A 199 -7.00 1.10 4.26
N ALA A 200 -5.93 1.32 3.47
CA ALA A 200 -6.03 1.99 2.18
C ALA A 200 -6.95 1.22 1.22
N GLY A 201 -6.77 -0.09 1.09
CA GLY A 201 -7.50 -0.94 0.16
C GLY A 201 -8.89 -1.38 0.62
N THR A 202 -9.21 -1.28 1.93
CA THR A 202 -10.54 -1.64 2.43
C THR A 202 -11.59 -0.63 1.96
N ALA A 203 -12.66 -1.11 1.35
CA ALA A 203 -13.74 -0.27 0.82
C ALA A 203 -14.48 0.52 1.94
N PRO A 204 -14.81 1.81 1.71
CA PRO A 204 -14.37 2.62 0.59
C PRO A 204 -12.88 2.89 0.66
N GLY A 205 -12.14 2.68 -0.47
CA GLY A 205 -10.71 2.91 -0.55
C GLY A 205 -10.31 4.35 -0.19
N GLY A 206 -9.03 4.60 -0.06
CA GLY A 206 -8.52 5.95 0.16
C GLY A 206 -7.09 5.98 0.69
N PRO A 207 -6.42 7.12 0.59
CA PRO A 207 -5.08 7.28 1.10
C PRO A 207 -4.98 7.06 2.62
N VAL A 208 -3.83 6.57 3.06
CA VAL A 208 -3.42 6.52 4.47
C VAL A 208 -2.00 7.08 4.59
N HIS A 209 -1.61 7.57 5.77
CA HIS A 209 -0.25 8.04 5.99
C HIS A 209 0.35 7.42 7.25
N VAL A 210 1.53 6.81 7.11
CA VAL A 210 2.31 6.29 8.23
C VAL A 210 3.73 6.85 8.20
N ARG A 211 4.12 7.49 9.28
CA ARG A 211 5.43 8.07 9.47
C ARG A 211 6.37 7.11 10.18
N PHE A 212 7.58 6.99 9.67
CA PHE A 212 8.64 6.18 10.23
C PHE A 212 9.85 7.04 10.64
N PRO A 213 10.08 7.29 11.93
CA PRO A 213 11.29 7.98 12.38
C PRO A 213 12.57 7.28 11.91
N LEU A 214 13.60 8.08 11.58
CA LEU A 214 14.89 7.58 11.07
C LEU A 214 15.51 6.51 11.96
N ASN A 215 15.48 6.71 13.29
CA ASN A 215 16.01 5.74 14.25
C ASN A 215 15.24 4.41 14.27
N ILE A 216 13.98 4.40 13.84
CA ILE A 216 13.17 3.19 13.68
C ILE A 216 13.54 2.48 12.36
N LEU A 217 13.65 3.23 11.27
CA LEU A 217 14.07 2.67 9.96
C LEU A 217 15.47 2.07 10.03
N GLY A 218 16.41 2.76 10.68
CA GLY A 218 17.81 2.34 10.81
C GLY A 218 18.07 1.37 11.97
N ALA A 219 17.09 1.03 12.80
CA ALA A 219 17.30 0.17 13.96
C ALA A 219 17.83 -1.21 13.55
N PRO A 220 18.97 -1.68 14.06
CA PRO A 220 19.51 -3.00 13.76
C PRO A 220 18.85 -4.09 14.60
N GLY A 221 18.94 -5.36 14.16
CA GLY A 221 18.58 -6.53 14.95
C GLY A 221 17.08 -6.63 15.28
N VAL A 222 16.22 -6.07 14.44
CA VAL A 222 14.77 -6.16 14.63
C VAL A 222 14.30 -7.56 14.32
N ARG A 223 13.78 -8.27 15.34
CA ARG A 223 13.21 -9.61 15.21
C ARG A 223 11.70 -9.52 15.09
N THR A 224 11.15 -10.09 14.04
CA THR A 224 9.71 -10.07 13.79
C THR A 224 9.26 -11.28 12.96
N THR A 225 7.94 -11.40 12.85
CA THR A 225 7.30 -12.29 11.88
C THR A 225 6.55 -11.46 10.87
N VAL A 226 6.93 -11.60 9.60
CA VAL A 226 6.24 -10.98 8.47
C VAL A 226 5.11 -11.90 8.04
N TYR A 227 3.91 -11.35 7.98
CA TYR A 227 2.70 -12.06 7.59
C TYR A 227 2.27 -11.65 6.18
N PRO A 228 1.90 -12.59 5.30
CA PRO A 228 1.32 -12.28 4.01
C PRO A 228 0.04 -11.43 4.16
N GLN A 229 -0.11 -10.40 3.31
CA GLN A 229 -1.26 -9.49 3.36
C GLN A 229 -2.60 -10.22 3.17
N GLN A 230 -2.63 -11.24 2.33
CA GLN A 230 -3.82 -12.04 2.05
C GLN A 230 -4.45 -12.65 3.31
N ASN A 231 -3.64 -12.92 4.37
CA ASN A 231 -4.14 -13.46 5.64
C ASN A 231 -5.02 -12.46 6.41
N PHE A 232 -5.07 -11.20 5.96
CA PHE A 232 -5.80 -10.11 6.61
C PHE A 232 -6.85 -9.48 5.69
N HIS A 233 -7.12 -10.10 4.55
CA HIS A 233 -8.18 -9.64 3.67
C HIS A 233 -9.54 -9.95 4.30
N VAL A 234 -10.30 -8.90 4.59
CA VAL A 234 -11.68 -9.01 5.05
C VAL A 234 -12.58 -8.66 3.87
N PRO A 235 -13.29 -9.62 3.27
CA PRO A 235 -14.23 -9.31 2.21
C PRO A 235 -15.37 -8.45 2.77
N VAL A 236 -15.50 -7.23 2.26
CA VAL A 236 -16.62 -6.35 2.61
C VAL A 236 -17.76 -6.61 1.63
N GLU A 237 -18.71 -7.46 2.02
CA GLU A 237 -19.96 -7.61 1.27
C GLU A 237 -20.93 -6.48 1.66
N MET A 238 -21.07 -5.50 0.79
CA MET A 238 -22.18 -4.54 0.90
C MET A 238 -23.44 -5.17 0.29
N ARG A 239 -24.29 -5.72 1.14
CA ARG A 239 -25.63 -6.17 0.71
C ARG A 239 -26.62 -5.03 0.96
N PRO A 240 -27.33 -4.54 -0.07
CA PRO A 240 -28.45 -3.64 0.18
C PRO A 240 -29.49 -4.39 1.05
N LYS A 241 -29.99 -3.72 2.09
CA LYS A 241 -31.14 -4.27 2.84
C LYS A 241 -32.30 -4.47 1.87
N PRO A 242 -32.96 -5.64 1.86
CA PRO A 242 -34.05 -5.91 0.93
C PRO A 242 -35.33 -5.03 1.14
N GLU A 243 -35.32 -4.16 2.12
CA GLU A 243 -36.50 -3.43 2.61
C GLU A 243 -36.33 -1.90 2.56
N LEU A 244 -35.66 -1.37 1.53
CA LEU A 244 -35.70 0.07 1.24
C LEU A 244 -36.21 0.30 -0.18
#